data_ec9196f27551522924de7d659c4f3156
#
_entry.id   ec9196f27551522924de7d659c4f3156
#
_cell.length_a   1.000
_cell.length_b   1.000
_cell.length_c   1.000
_cell.angle_alpha   90.00
_cell.angle_beta   90.00
_cell.angle_gamma   90.00
#
_symmetry.space_group_name_H-M   'P 1'
#
loop_
_entity.id
_entity.type
_entity.pdbx_description
1 polymer ?
#
loop_
_entity_poly.entity_id
_entity_poly.type
_entity_poly.pdbx_seq_one_letter_code
_entity_poly.pdbx_strand_id
1 'polypeptide(L)'
;FQVFKMLLTSFFPLALLILSVLGSIMFGLATPTEAAAVGAFGGFLLTVAYRFAEHWRAAIGRRAAAFWRTTREVGSIVKESSFLTAKTSAMVCWLFVGSSIFSASFALLGGQELVERWVLSLDLTPLQFMILAQVLIFLLGWPLEWTEIIVIFMPIFVPLLPHFDINPLFFGLLVALNLQTAFLSPPVAMAAFYLKGVSPPHVTLNQIFLGMLPFMGIQVIAIVLLYLWPAIGLWLPSVLYAR
;
A
#
# COMPACT_ATOMS: atom_id res chain seq x y z
N PHE A 1 -10.09 -2.98 32.55
CA PHE A 1 -10.58 -4.26 32.00
C PHE A 1 -11.35 -4.07 30.70
N GLN A 2 -12.22 -3.06 30.60
CA GLN A 2 -12.98 -2.77 29.35
C GLN A 2 -12.08 -2.40 28.18
N VAL A 3 -11.06 -1.55 28.37
CA VAL A 3 -10.08 -1.18 27.35
C VAL A 3 -9.31 -2.41 26.85
N PHE A 4 -8.89 -3.28 27.75
CA PHE A 4 -8.19 -4.52 27.40
C PHE A 4 -9.09 -5.47 26.57
N LYS A 5 -10.36 -5.57 26.94
CA LYS A 5 -11.35 -6.34 26.17
C LYS A 5 -11.59 -5.77 24.77
N MET A 6 -11.67 -4.44 24.64
CA MET A 6 -11.78 -3.77 23.33
C MET A 6 -10.54 -3.99 22.48
N LEU A 7 -9.34 -3.92 23.04
CA LEU A 7 -8.10 -4.26 22.35
C LEU A 7 -8.11 -5.70 21.83
N LEU A 8 -8.45 -6.66 22.70
CA LEU A 8 -8.51 -8.07 22.32
C LEU A 8 -9.56 -8.36 21.22
N THR A 9 -10.70 -7.69 21.25
CA THR A 9 -11.79 -8.00 20.29
C THR A 9 -11.72 -7.21 18.99
N SER A 10 -11.07 -6.03 18.98
CA SER A 10 -11.05 -5.17 17.80
C SER A 10 -9.67 -5.12 17.13
N PHE A 11 -8.60 -5.00 17.92
CA PHE A 11 -7.23 -4.88 17.39
C PHE A 11 -6.60 -6.25 17.09
N PHE A 12 -6.71 -7.20 18.02
CA PHE A 12 -6.02 -8.48 17.92
C PHE A 12 -6.41 -9.32 16.68
N PRO A 13 -7.69 -9.44 16.29
CA PRO A 13 -8.08 -10.18 15.08
C PRO A 13 -7.52 -9.55 13.81
N LEU A 14 -7.48 -8.21 13.73
CA LEU A 14 -6.91 -7.50 12.60
C LEU A 14 -5.38 -7.65 12.55
N ALA A 15 -4.71 -7.53 13.70
CA ALA A 15 -3.27 -7.75 13.80
C ALA A 15 -2.89 -9.19 13.42
N LEU A 16 -3.65 -10.17 13.87
CA LEU A 16 -3.45 -11.57 13.49
C LEU A 16 -3.62 -11.79 11.99
N LEU A 17 -4.62 -11.16 11.38
CA LEU A 17 -4.84 -11.22 9.94
C LEU A 17 -3.64 -10.64 9.18
N ILE A 18 -3.17 -9.46 9.56
CA ILE A 18 -2.01 -8.81 8.94
C ILE A 18 -0.75 -9.69 9.11
N LEU A 19 -0.50 -10.20 10.31
CA LEU A 19 0.64 -11.08 10.59
C LEU A 19 0.55 -12.40 9.82
N SER A 20 -0.64 -12.97 9.62
CA SER A 20 -0.81 -14.20 8.84
C SER A 20 -0.50 -13.98 7.36
N VAL A 21 -0.94 -12.85 6.79
CA VAL A 21 -0.68 -12.48 5.40
C VAL A 21 0.80 -12.20 5.18
N LEU A 22 1.38 -11.28 5.95
CA LEU A 22 2.80 -10.93 5.84
C LEU A 22 3.70 -12.10 6.20
N GLY A 23 3.38 -12.84 7.27
CA GLY A 23 4.14 -14.01 7.69
C GLY A 23 4.15 -15.11 6.64
N SER A 24 3.02 -15.37 5.96
CA SER A 24 2.97 -16.38 4.89
C SER A 24 3.92 -16.04 3.72
N ILE A 25 4.06 -14.76 3.39
CA ILE A 25 5.02 -14.29 2.37
C ILE A 25 6.45 -14.40 2.89
N MET A 26 6.71 -13.91 4.12
CA MET A 26 8.06 -13.85 4.69
C MET A 26 8.68 -15.24 4.90
N PHE A 27 7.87 -16.23 5.28
CA PHE A 27 8.35 -17.62 5.44
C PHE A 27 8.29 -18.44 4.14
N GLY A 28 7.94 -17.82 3.02
CA GLY A 28 7.87 -18.50 1.72
C GLY A 28 6.76 -19.56 1.63
N LEU A 29 5.74 -19.47 2.51
CA LEU A 29 4.60 -20.39 2.54
C LEU A 29 3.57 -20.08 1.45
N ALA A 30 3.51 -18.83 1.03
CA ALA A 30 2.58 -18.36 0.01
C ALA A 30 3.21 -17.27 -0.86
N THR A 31 2.85 -17.27 -2.12
CA THR A 31 3.14 -16.14 -3.03
C THR A 31 2.33 -14.90 -2.62
N PRO A 32 2.71 -13.68 -3.01
CA PRO A 32 1.92 -12.47 -2.71
C PRO A 32 0.44 -12.58 -3.13
N THR A 33 0.16 -13.26 -4.25
CA THR A 33 -1.21 -13.48 -4.74
C THR A 33 -1.99 -14.44 -3.84
N GLU A 34 -1.36 -15.53 -3.41
CA GLU A 34 -1.97 -16.49 -2.47
C GLU A 34 -2.17 -15.87 -1.10
N ALA A 35 -1.22 -15.09 -0.62
CA ALA A 35 -1.32 -14.35 0.63
C ALA A 35 -2.48 -13.32 0.60
N ALA A 36 -2.71 -12.67 -0.55
CA ALA A 36 -3.88 -11.80 -0.73
C ALA A 36 -5.19 -12.58 -0.62
N ALA A 37 -5.25 -13.82 -1.17
CA ALA A 37 -6.41 -14.70 -1.03
C ALA A 37 -6.63 -15.12 0.43
N VAL A 38 -5.55 -15.43 1.19
CA VAL A 38 -5.62 -15.69 2.63
C VAL A 38 -6.16 -14.48 3.39
N GLY A 39 -5.71 -13.26 3.03
CA GLY A 39 -6.22 -12.02 3.60
C GLY A 39 -7.70 -11.80 3.33
N ALA A 40 -8.13 -12.00 2.08
CA ALA A 40 -9.54 -11.87 1.70
C ALA A 40 -10.43 -12.89 2.43
N PHE A 41 -9.99 -14.15 2.51
CA PHE A 41 -10.71 -15.20 3.23
C PHE A 41 -10.78 -14.93 4.74
N GLY A 42 -9.67 -14.49 5.34
CA GLY A 42 -9.64 -14.10 6.75
C GLY A 42 -10.55 -12.90 7.05
N GLY A 43 -10.55 -11.88 6.18
CA GLY A 43 -11.47 -10.74 6.26
C GLY A 43 -12.94 -11.16 6.15
N PHE A 44 -13.24 -12.11 5.25
CA PHE A 44 -14.57 -12.71 5.15
C PHE A 44 -14.98 -13.42 6.44
N LEU A 45 -14.12 -14.27 6.99
CA LEU A 45 -14.38 -14.97 8.25
C LEU A 45 -14.61 -14.00 9.42
N LEU A 46 -13.80 -12.96 9.53
CA LEU A 46 -13.98 -11.92 10.55
C LEU A 46 -15.33 -11.20 10.39
N THR A 47 -15.70 -10.85 9.15
CA THR A 47 -16.99 -10.22 8.86
C THR A 47 -18.15 -11.10 9.30
N VAL A 48 -18.12 -12.37 8.94
CA VAL A 48 -19.15 -13.35 9.35
C VAL A 48 -19.20 -13.46 10.88
N ALA A 49 -18.04 -13.60 11.54
CA ALA A 49 -17.96 -13.74 13.00
C ALA A 49 -18.52 -12.50 13.73
N TYR A 50 -18.13 -11.30 13.30
CA TYR A 50 -18.59 -10.05 13.94
C TYR A 50 -20.08 -9.82 13.72
N ARG A 51 -20.59 -9.99 12.49
CA ARG A 51 -22.01 -9.82 12.18
C ARG A 51 -22.88 -10.89 12.88
N PHE A 52 -22.41 -12.12 12.90
CA PHE A 52 -23.08 -13.18 13.63
C PHE A 52 -23.14 -12.88 15.16
N ALA A 53 -22.02 -12.47 15.76
CA ALA A 53 -21.97 -12.12 17.18
C ALA A 53 -22.87 -10.92 17.51
N GLU A 54 -22.93 -9.92 16.65
CA GLU A 54 -23.82 -8.75 16.80
C GLU A 54 -25.29 -9.16 16.76
N HIS A 55 -25.69 -9.88 15.72
CA HIS A 55 -27.07 -10.34 15.58
C HIS A 55 -27.48 -11.34 16.67
N TRP A 56 -26.56 -12.21 17.08
CA TRP A 56 -26.82 -13.17 18.15
C TRP A 56 -27.05 -12.49 19.50
N ARG A 57 -26.28 -11.44 19.81
CA ARG A 57 -26.48 -10.64 21.03
C ARG A 57 -27.78 -9.83 21.00
N ALA A 58 -28.20 -9.35 19.82
CA ALA A 58 -29.42 -8.58 19.64
C ALA A 58 -30.68 -9.46 19.62
N ALA A 59 -30.56 -10.74 19.31
CA ALA A 59 -31.67 -11.67 19.11
C ALA A 59 -32.08 -12.37 20.42
N ILE A 60 -32.68 -11.65 21.36
CA ILE A 60 -33.23 -12.22 22.58
C ILE A 60 -34.41 -13.15 22.19
N GLY A 61 -34.20 -14.48 22.26
CA GLY A 61 -35.22 -15.50 22.03
C GLY A 61 -35.53 -15.93 20.58
N ARG A 62 -34.92 -15.31 19.57
CA ARG A 62 -35.16 -15.64 18.13
C ARG A 62 -33.87 -15.97 17.37
N ARG A 63 -33.19 -17.04 17.77
CA ARG A 63 -31.88 -17.44 17.19
C ARG A 63 -31.90 -17.73 15.68
N ALA A 64 -32.99 -18.32 15.17
CA ALA A 64 -33.16 -18.56 13.74
C ALA A 64 -33.23 -17.27 12.92
N ALA A 65 -33.85 -16.21 13.46
CA ALA A 65 -33.92 -14.91 12.80
C ALA A 65 -32.53 -14.22 12.73
N ALA A 66 -31.66 -14.40 13.75
CA ALA A 66 -30.32 -13.90 13.75
C ALA A 66 -29.48 -14.56 12.63
N PHE A 67 -29.60 -15.86 12.46
CA PHE A 67 -28.90 -16.59 11.39
C PHE A 67 -29.30 -16.08 10.00
N TRP A 68 -30.61 -15.98 9.72
CA TRP A 68 -31.11 -15.49 8.43
C TRP A 68 -30.70 -14.03 8.15
N ARG A 69 -30.74 -13.17 9.17
CA ARG A 69 -30.25 -11.77 9.02
C ARG A 69 -28.77 -11.73 8.69
N THR A 70 -27.94 -12.48 9.42
CA THR A 70 -26.51 -12.56 9.16
C THR A 70 -26.22 -13.06 7.74
N THR A 71 -26.87 -14.14 7.30
CA THR A 71 -26.65 -14.69 5.96
C THR A 71 -27.03 -13.69 4.86
N ARG A 72 -28.14 -12.98 5.02
CA ARG A 72 -28.58 -11.96 4.05
C ARG A 72 -27.64 -10.77 3.99
N GLU A 73 -27.19 -10.29 5.15
CA GLU A 73 -26.26 -9.16 5.24
C GLU A 73 -24.86 -9.53 4.71
N VAL A 74 -24.34 -10.68 5.08
CA VAL A 74 -23.08 -11.21 4.53
C VAL A 74 -23.19 -11.38 3.02
N GLY A 75 -24.31 -11.88 2.50
CA GLY A 75 -24.54 -11.96 1.05
C GLY A 75 -24.49 -10.60 0.36
N SER A 76 -25.05 -9.55 0.98
CA SER A 76 -24.97 -8.17 0.47
C SER A 76 -23.53 -7.66 0.49
N ILE A 77 -22.81 -7.86 1.58
CA ILE A 77 -21.40 -7.45 1.72
C ILE A 77 -20.53 -8.16 0.68
N VAL A 78 -20.70 -9.45 0.47
CA VAL A 78 -19.96 -10.21 -0.56
C VAL A 78 -20.26 -9.67 -1.95
N LYS A 79 -21.52 -9.38 -2.25
CA LYS A 79 -21.92 -8.79 -3.53
C LYS A 79 -21.24 -7.42 -3.76
N GLU A 80 -21.32 -6.53 -2.78
CA GLU A 80 -20.72 -5.20 -2.87
C GLU A 80 -19.19 -5.29 -2.99
N SER A 81 -18.54 -6.14 -2.19
CA SER A 81 -17.10 -6.39 -2.27
C SER A 81 -16.68 -6.94 -3.64
N SER A 82 -17.48 -7.87 -4.20
CA SER A 82 -17.22 -8.41 -5.55
C SER A 82 -17.35 -7.35 -6.63
N PHE A 83 -18.35 -6.48 -6.56
CA PHE A 83 -18.49 -5.36 -7.49
C PHE A 83 -17.33 -4.36 -7.35
N LEU A 84 -16.94 -4.03 -6.12
CA LEU A 84 -15.80 -3.14 -5.87
C LEU A 84 -14.50 -3.75 -6.43
N THR A 85 -14.27 -5.04 -6.16
CA THR A 85 -13.11 -5.77 -6.69
C THR A 85 -13.10 -5.77 -8.22
N ALA A 86 -14.23 -6.04 -8.86
CA ALA A 86 -14.33 -6.01 -10.33
C ALA A 86 -14.01 -4.62 -10.90
N LYS A 87 -14.54 -3.55 -10.30
CA LYS A 87 -14.24 -2.17 -10.71
C LYS A 87 -12.76 -1.83 -10.56
N THR A 88 -12.19 -2.14 -9.38
CA THR A 88 -10.78 -1.87 -9.11
C THR A 88 -9.86 -2.67 -10.02
N SER A 89 -10.16 -3.96 -10.24
CA SER A 89 -9.39 -4.81 -11.16
C SER A 89 -9.47 -4.31 -12.59
N ALA A 90 -10.65 -3.89 -13.06
CA ALA A 90 -10.81 -3.30 -14.39
C ALA A 90 -9.99 -2.01 -14.53
N MET A 91 -10.02 -1.13 -13.51
CA MET A 91 -9.22 0.10 -13.49
C MET A 91 -7.72 -0.22 -13.58
N VAL A 92 -7.23 -1.14 -12.76
CA VAL A 92 -5.82 -1.56 -12.77
C VAL A 92 -5.43 -2.18 -14.13
N CYS A 93 -6.29 -3.02 -14.72
CA CYS A 93 -6.05 -3.57 -16.07
C CYS A 93 -5.90 -2.45 -17.11
N TRP A 94 -6.76 -1.44 -17.10
CA TRP A 94 -6.65 -0.30 -18.01
C TRP A 94 -5.38 0.53 -17.76
N LEU A 95 -4.98 0.72 -16.51
CA LEU A 95 -3.70 1.33 -16.18
C LEU A 95 -2.52 0.57 -16.79
N PHE A 96 -2.49 -0.76 -16.65
CA PHE A 96 -1.44 -1.59 -17.25
C PHE A 96 -1.44 -1.52 -18.78
N VAL A 97 -2.60 -1.53 -19.44
CA VAL A 97 -2.71 -1.36 -20.90
C VAL A 97 -2.16 0.00 -21.32
N GLY A 98 -2.63 1.09 -20.67
CA GLY A 98 -2.16 2.44 -20.99
C GLY A 98 -0.65 2.62 -20.75
N SER A 99 -0.15 2.12 -19.63
CA SER A 99 1.26 2.19 -19.29
C SER A 99 2.14 1.35 -20.22
N SER A 100 1.71 0.15 -20.61
CA SER A 100 2.48 -0.67 -21.56
C SER A 100 2.56 -0.02 -22.94
N ILE A 101 1.48 0.59 -23.42
CA ILE A 101 1.48 1.37 -24.67
C ILE A 101 2.42 2.57 -24.55
N PHE A 102 2.34 3.32 -23.45
CA PHE A 102 3.24 4.43 -23.19
C PHE A 102 4.71 3.99 -23.14
N SER A 103 5.03 2.98 -22.35
CA SER A 103 6.41 2.47 -22.21
C SER A 103 6.97 1.94 -23.52
N ALA A 104 6.17 1.21 -24.30
CA ALA A 104 6.57 0.73 -25.63
C ALA A 104 6.82 1.89 -26.59
N SER A 105 5.91 2.87 -26.65
CA SER A 105 6.07 4.05 -27.51
C SER A 105 7.27 4.89 -27.08
N PHE A 106 7.48 5.08 -25.80
CA PHE A 106 8.60 5.82 -25.24
C PHE A 106 9.94 5.15 -25.57
N ALA A 107 10.02 3.82 -25.44
CA ALA A 107 11.21 3.05 -25.81
C ALA A 107 11.49 3.10 -27.32
N LEU A 108 10.46 2.90 -28.15
CA LEU A 108 10.59 2.92 -29.63
C LEU A 108 11.03 4.30 -30.15
N LEU A 109 10.61 5.37 -29.50
CA LEU A 109 11.02 6.74 -29.84
C LEU A 109 12.40 7.13 -29.28
N GLY A 110 13.11 6.21 -28.62
CA GLY A 110 14.41 6.47 -28.01
C GLY A 110 14.34 7.30 -26.74
N GLY A 111 13.16 7.39 -26.11
CA GLY A 111 12.97 8.17 -24.88
C GLY A 111 13.79 7.68 -23.71
N GLN A 112 14.01 6.36 -23.60
CA GLN A 112 14.87 5.79 -22.56
C GLN A 112 16.31 6.27 -22.75
N GLU A 113 16.88 6.17 -23.97
CA GLU A 113 18.23 6.65 -24.27
C GLU A 113 18.35 8.18 -24.06
N LEU A 114 17.30 8.93 -24.35
CA LEU A 114 17.30 10.37 -24.15
C LEU A 114 17.40 10.72 -22.65
N VAL A 115 16.59 10.08 -21.82
CA VAL A 115 16.62 10.26 -20.36
C VAL A 115 17.96 9.78 -19.79
N GLU A 116 18.45 8.63 -20.21
CA GLU A 116 19.73 8.07 -19.79
C GLU A 116 20.87 9.04 -20.10
N ARG A 117 20.99 9.48 -21.36
CA ARG A 117 22.00 10.45 -21.78
C ARG A 117 21.90 11.78 -21.00
N TRP A 118 20.67 12.25 -20.78
CA TRP A 118 20.44 13.46 -20.00
C TRP A 118 20.89 13.30 -18.56
N VAL A 119 20.48 12.23 -17.88
CA VAL A 119 20.87 11.93 -16.50
C VAL A 119 22.39 11.76 -16.37
N LEU A 120 23.01 11.01 -17.29
CA LEU A 120 24.46 10.81 -17.31
C LEU A 120 25.22 12.12 -17.61
N SER A 121 24.66 13.02 -18.40
CA SER A 121 25.27 14.33 -18.68
C SER A 121 25.29 15.28 -17.49
N LEU A 122 24.50 14.98 -16.43
CA LEU A 122 24.49 15.77 -15.20
C LEU A 122 25.66 15.44 -14.25
N ASP A 123 26.45 14.43 -14.56
CA ASP A 123 27.59 13.98 -13.76
C ASP A 123 27.26 13.78 -12.28
N LEU A 124 26.07 13.20 -12.03
CA LEU A 124 25.54 12.99 -10.69
C LEU A 124 26.33 11.91 -9.94
N THR A 125 26.59 12.17 -8.69
CA THR A 125 27.03 11.10 -7.77
C THR A 125 25.85 10.15 -7.46
N PRO A 126 26.10 8.89 -7.03
CA PRO A 126 25.02 7.97 -6.64
C PRO A 126 24.04 8.56 -5.62
N LEU A 127 24.54 9.33 -4.65
CA LEU A 127 23.73 10.04 -3.66
C LEU A 127 22.83 11.10 -4.32
N GLN A 128 23.38 11.91 -5.22
CA GLN A 128 22.61 12.95 -5.91
C GLN A 128 21.51 12.34 -6.80
N PHE A 129 21.82 11.25 -7.52
CA PHE A 129 20.82 10.51 -8.28
C PHE A 129 19.72 9.97 -7.37
N MET A 130 20.09 9.37 -6.24
CA MET A 130 19.11 8.85 -5.28
C MET A 130 18.21 9.96 -4.74
N ILE A 131 18.76 11.09 -4.35
CA ILE A 131 17.98 12.25 -3.88
C ILE A 131 17.05 12.75 -4.98
N LEU A 132 17.55 12.90 -6.21
CA LEU A 132 16.75 13.33 -7.36
C LEU A 132 15.57 12.40 -7.60
N ALA A 133 15.81 11.08 -7.65
CA ALA A 133 14.78 10.08 -7.84
C ALA A 133 13.73 10.12 -6.71
N GLN A 134 14.16 10.18 -5.45
CA GLN A 134 13.24 10.24 -4.31
C GLN A 134 12.42 11.54 -4.28
N VAL A 135 13.01 12.68 -4.61
CA VAL A 135 12.29 13.95 -4.71
C VAL A 135 11.26 13.93 -5.85
N LEU A 136 11.62 13.38 -7.01
CA LEU A 136 10.70 13.23 -8.12
C LEU A 136 9.52 12.33 -7.75
N ILE A 137 9.76 11.17 -7.14
CA ILE A 137 8.73 10.24 -6.70
C ILE A 137 7.81 10.90 -5.65
N PHE A 138 8.38 11.65 -4.71
CA PHE A 138 7.62 12.40 -3.71
C PHE A 138 6.70 13.43 -4.36
N LEU A 139 7.19 14.21 -5.31
CA LEU A 139 6.39 15.22 -6.03
C LEU A 139 5.32 14.59 -6.90
N LEU A 140 5.64 13.48 -7.57
CA LEU A 140 4.69 12.71 -8.37
C LEU A 140 3.59 12.07 -7.52
N GLY A 141 3.87 11.74 -6.27
CA GLY A 141 2.89 11.22 -5.31
C GLY A 141 1.77 12.20 -4.95
N TRP A 142 1.88 13.48 -5.31
CA TRP A 142 0.80 14.44 -5.11
C TRP A 142 -0.34 14.27 -6.14
N PRO A 143 -0.07 14.32 -7.46
CA PRO A 143 -1.10 14.18 -8.47
C PRO A 143 -1.40 12.73 -8.87
N LEU A 144 -0.50 11.78 -8.61
CA LEU A 144 -0.59 10.40 -9.06
C LEU A 144 -0.76 9.43 -7.90
N GLU A 145 -1.46 8.34 -8.15
CA GLU A 145 -1.53 7.22 -7.22
C GLU A 145 -0.23 6.39 -7.27
N TRP A 146 0.10 5.71 -6.19
CA TRP A 146 1.33 4.91 -6.06
C TRP A 146 1.47 3.83 -7.15
N THR A 147 0.37 3.23 -7.59
CA THR A 147 0.35 2.25 -8.68
C THR A 147 0.81 2.85 -10.00
N GLU A 148 0.35 4.06 -10.32
CA GLU A 148 0.74 4.78 -11.54
C GLU A 148 2.22 5.12 -11.52
N ILE A 149 2.75 5.55 -10.37
CA ILE A 149 4.17 5.85 -10.22
C ILE A 149 5.01 4.59 -10.46
N ILE A 150 4.63 3.45 -9.89
CA ILE A 150 5.36 2.20 -10.09
C ILE A 150 5.32 1.78 -11.57
N VAL A 151 4.15 1.79 -12.19
CA VAL A 151 3.99 1.22 -13.54
C VAL A 151 4.60 2.12 -14.62
N ILE A 152 4.59 3.44 -14.43
CA ILE A 152 5.09 4.40 -15.44
C ILE A 152 6.56 4.73 -15.21
N PHE A 153 6.96 5.03 -13.97
CA PHE A 153 8.27 5.61 -13.69
C PHE A 153 9.35 4.58 -13.31
N MET A 154 8.98 3.42 -12.74
CA MET A 154 10.00 2.41 -12.44
C MET A 154 10.71 1.87 -13.69
N PRO A 155 10.03 1.63 -14.82
CA PRO A 155 10.71 1.27 -16.06
C PRO A 155 11.75 2.31 -16.56
N ILE A 156 11.65 3.57 -16.12
CA ILE A 156 12.60 4.63 -16.44
C ILE A 156 13.77 4.63 -15.46
N PHE A 157 13.50 4.47 -14.15
CA PHE A 157 14.55 4.53 -13.14
C PHE A 157 15.38 3.26 -13.03
N VAL A 158 14.77 2.07 -13.14
CA VAL A 158 15.46 0.80 -12.92
C VAL A 158 16.63 0.57 -13.87
N PRO A 159 16.55 0.89 -15.18
CA PRO A 159 17.68 0.76 -16.11
C PRO A 159 18.86 1.68 -15.78
N LEU A 160 18.65 2.80 -15.07
CA LEU A 160 19.69 3.75 -14.67
C LEU A 160 20.49 3.27 -13.45
N LEU A 161 19.94 2.39 -12.61
CA LEU A 161 20.58 1.97 -11.36
C LEU A 161 21.97 1.36 -11.53
N PRO A 162 22.24 0.52 -12.56
CA PRO A 162 23.57 -0.04 -12.79
C PRO A 162 24.65 1.02 -13.06
N HIS A 163 24.29 2.15 -13.69
CA HIS A 163 25.23 3.24 -13.98
C HIS A 163 25.75 3.93 -12.71
N PHE A 164 24.97 3.87 -11.63
CA PHE A 164 25.27 4.45 -10.33
C PHE A 164 25.68 3.41 -9.28
N ASP A 165 25.86 2.15 -9.67
CA ASP A 165 26.17 1.02 -8.77
C ASP A 165 25.18 0.91 -7.58
N ILE A 166 23.88 1.18 -7.85
CA ILE A 166 22.83 1.14 -6.85
C ILE A 166 22.14 -0.22 -6.89
N ASN A 167 22.03 -0.86 -5.72
CA ASN A 167 21.30 -2.12 -5.57
C ASN A 167 19.80 -1.91 -5.82
N PRO A 168 19.17 -2.63 -6.80
CA PRO A 168 17.76 -2.48 -7.13
C PRO A 168 16.82 -2.78 -5.97
N LEU A 169 17.16 -3.74 -5.10
CA LEU A 169 16.34 -4.06 -3.92
C LEU A 169 16.33 -2.89 -2.93
N PHE A 170 17.49 -2.28 -2.70
CA PHE A 170 17.62 -1.12 -1.82
C PHE A 170 16.85 0.09 -2.39
N PHE A 171 16.97 0.33 -3.69
CA PHE A 171 16.20 1.37 -4.37
C PHE A 171 14.71 1.13 -4.23
N GLY A 172 14.24 -0.10 -4.50
CA GLY A 172 12.84 -0.49 -4.37
C GLY A 172 12.28 -0.29 -2.96
N LEU A 173 13.07 -0.57 -1.92
CA LEU A 173 12.67 -0.31 -0.53
C LEU A 173 12.47 1.18 -0.24
N LEU A 174 13.40 2.03 -0.70
CA LEU A 174 13.28 3.49 -0.54
C LEU A 174 12.08 4.04 -1.31
N VAL A 175 11.84 3.55 -2.53
CA VAL A 175 10.65 3.90 -3.32
C VAL A 175 9.38 3.48 -2.60
N ALA A 176 9.29 2.24 -2.12
CA ALA A 176 8.12 1.75 -1.41
C ALA A 176 7.81 2.56 -0.14
N LEU A 177 8.85 2.97 0.60
CA LEU A 177 8.69 3.83 1.76
C LEU A 177 8.25 5.24 1.37
N ASN A 178 8.79 5.79 0.27
CA ASN A 178 8.43 7.11 -0.23
C ASN A 178 7.00 7.16 -0.75
N LEU A 179 6.54 6.13 -1.46
CA LEU A 179 5.17 6.05 -1.98
C LEU A 179 4.10 6.11 -0.87
N GLN A 180 4.45 5.76 0.36
CA GLN A 180 3.55 5.94 1.51
C GLN A 180 3.22 7.41 1.77
N THR A 181 4.07 8.35 1.39
CA THR A 181 3.80 9.79 1.53
C THR A 181 2.63 10.22 0.65
N ALA A 182 2.38 9.57 -0.49
CA ALA A 182 1.25 9.82 -1.37
C ALA A 182 -0.10 9.58 -0.67
N PHE A 183 -0.18 8.62 0.27
CA PHE A 183 -1.39 8.37 1.07
C PHE A 183 -1.70 9.49 2.07
N LEU A 184 -0.70 10.31 2.41
CA LEU A 184 -0.82 11.39 3.39
C LEU A 184 -0.93 12.77 2.72
N SER A 185 -0.49 12.90 1.45
CA SER A 185 -0.41 14.18 0.76
C SER A 185 -1.68 14.50 -0.03
N PRO A 186 -2.23 15.73 0.11
CA PRO A 186 -3.33 16.18 -0.75
C PRO A 186 -2.87 16.25 -2.23
N PRO A 187 -3.76 16.08 -3.21
CA PRO A 187 -5.20 15.85 -3.11
C PRO A 187 -5.61 14.38 -2.99
N VAL A 188 -4.71 13.42 -3.26
CA VAL A 188 -5.04 11.98 -3.35
C VAL A 188 -5.10 11.29 -1.98
N ALA A 189 -4.60 11.91 -0.92
CA ALA A 189 -4.50 11.44 0.48
C ALA A 189 -5.61 10.47 0.94
N MET A 190 -5.57 9.22 0.53
CA MET A 190 -6.59 8.20 0.84
C MET A 190 -6.78 8.03 2.35
N ALA A 191 -5.70 8.09 3.12
CA ALA A 191 -5.76 7.99 4.59
C ALA A 191 -6.62 9.12 5.21
N ALA A 192 -6.57 10.34 4.65
CA ALA A 192 -7.39 11.45 5.12
C ALA A 192 -8.88 11.23 4.86
N PHE A 193 -9.23 10.68 3.71
CA PHE A 193 -10.63 10.37 3.38
C PHE A 193 -11.19 9.26 4.24
N TYR A 194 -10.43 8.19 4.50
CA TYR A 194 -10.84 7.14 5.42
C TYR A 194 -11.04 7.67 6.84
N LEU A 195 -10.09 8.49 7.33
CA LEU A 195 -10.20 9.11 8.65
C LEU A 195 -11.42 10.04 8.72
N LYS A 196 -11.69 10.82 7.66
CA LYS A 196 -12.88 11.69 7.59
C LYS A 196 -14.18 10.88 7.69
N GLY A 197 -14.22 9.70 7.06
CA GLY A 197 -15.41 8.82 7.08
C GLY A 197 -15.81 8.35 8.48
N VAL A 198 -14.85 8.25 9.41
CA VAL A 198 -15.10 7.82 10.82
C VAL A 198 -14.98 8.96 11.83
N SER A 199 -14.59 10.16 11.38
CA SER A 199 -14.42 11.33 12.25
C SER A 199 -15.75 12.00 12.57
N PRO A 200 -15.88 12.64 13.74
CA PRO A 200 -17.06 13.45 14.08
C PRO A 200 -17.29 14.56 13.05
N PRO A 201 -18.57 15.00 12.86
CA PRO A 201 -18.93 15.99 11.82
C PRO A 201 -18.17 17.33 11.90
N HIS A 202 -17.77 17.75 13.10
CA HIS A 202 -17.04 19.01 13.32
C HIS A 202 -15.58 18.96 12.87
N VAL A 203 -15.01 17.78 12.65
CA VAL A 203 -13.63 17.64 12.16
C VAL A 203 -13.62 17.86 10.66
N THR A 204 -12.97 18.92 10.19
CA THR A 204 -12.87 19.25 8.77
C THR A 204 -11.73 18.48 8.09
N LEU A 205 -11.84 18.31 6.77
CA LEU A 205 -10.80 17.64 5.99
C LEU A 205 -9.46 18.38 6.07
N ASN A 206 -9.48 19.71 6.09
CA ASN A 206 -8.26 20.53 6.24
C ASN A 206 -7.56 20.30 7.59
N GLN A 207 -8.32 20.12 8.67
CA GLN A 207 -7.74 19.79 9.97
C GLN A 207 -7.05 18.42 9.95
N ILE A 208 -7.64 17.47 9.24
CA ILE A 208 -7.04 16.14 9.05
C ILE A 208 -5.74 16.26 8.26
N PHE A 209 -5.73 16.99 7.14
CA PHE A 209 -4.51 17.21 6.35
C PHE A 209 -3.39 17.86 7.15
N LEU A 210 -3.71 18.91 7.90
CA LEU A 210 -2.72 19.55 8.78
C LEU A 210 -2.20 18.61 9.85
N GLY A 211 -3.07 17.76 10.41
CA GLY A 211 -2.70 16.74 11.38
C GLY A 211 -1.80 15.63 10.79
N MET A 212 -1.84 15.42 9.47
CA MET A 212 -1.03 14.42 8.78
C MET A 212 0.39 14.91 8.42
N LEU A 213 0.61 16.23 8.32
CA LEU A 213 1.91 16.79 7.95
C LEU A 213 3.06 16.32 8.85
N PRO A 214 2.93 16.26 10.20
CA PRO A 214 3.99 15.72 11.05
C PRO A 214 4.33 14.26 10.73
N PHE A 215 3.33 13.43 10.42
CA PHE A 215 3.54 12.03 10.06
C PHE A 215 4.26 11.89 8.71
N MET A 216 3.95 12.75 7.75
CA MET A 216 4.70 12.83 6.48
C MET A 216 6.15 13.23 6.73
N GLY A 217 6.41 14.17 7.65
CA GLY A 217 7.76 14.51 8.09
C GLY A 217 8.51 13.33 8.72
N ILE A 218 7.84 12.52 9.53
CA ILE A 218 8.40 11.29 10.11
C ILE A 218 8.76 10.28 9.00
N GLN A 219 7.94 10.16 7.97
CA GLN A 219 8.24 9.29 6.82
C GLN A 219 9.48 9.76 6.06
N VAL A 220 9.64 11.06 5.83
CA VAL A 220 10.86 11.60 5.22
C VAL A 220 12.07 11.27 6.08
N ILE A 221 11.98 11.42 7.40
CA ILE A 221 13.05 11.02 8.33
C ILE A 221 13.32 9.51 8.21
N ALA A 222 12.30 8.68 8.12
CA ALA A 222 12.46 7.23 7.95
C ALA A 222 13.17 6.88 6.63
N ILE A 223 12.90 7.59 5.53
CA ILE A 223 13.63 7.43 4.26
C ILE A 223 15.12 7.76 4.44
N VAL A 224 15.44 8.86 5.12
CA VAL A 224 16.82 9.25 5.42
C VAL A 224 17.49 8.21 6.30
N LEU A 225 16.81 7.72 7.35
CA LEU A 225 17.35 6.69 8.22
C LEU A 225 17.60 5.38 7.48
N LEU A 226 16.69 4.95 6.62
CA LEU A 226 16.85 3.75 5.79
C LEU A 226 18.02 3.91 4.82
N TYR A 227 18.23 5.11 4.28
CA TYR A 227 19.38 5.40 3.43
C TYR A 227 20.71 5.31 4.19
N LEU A 228 20.77 5.89 5.40
CA LEU A 228 21.97 5.88 6.24
C LEU A 228 22.27 4.49 6.83
N TRP A 229 21.25 3.72 7.14
CA TRP A 229 21.35 2.37 7.69
C TRP A 229 20.52 1.37 6.88
N PRO A 230 21.00 0.94 5.72
CA PRO A 230 20.29 -0.01 4.85
C PRO A 230 19.93 -1.33 5.55
N ALA A 231 20.70 -1.70 6.57
CA ALA A 231 20.43 -2.90 7.37
C ALA A 231 19.03 -2.91 8.03
N ILE A 232 18.43 -1.75 8.28
CA ILE A 232 17.06 -1.67 8.84
C ILE A 232 16.05 -2.40 7.95
N GLY A 233 16.17 -2.27 6.62
CA GLY A 233 15.28 -2.91 5.67
C GLY A 233 15.83 -4.21 5.07
N LEU A 234 17.16 -4.35 4.98
CA LEU A 234 17.80 -5.48 4.29
C LEU A 234 18.22 -6.61 5.22
N TRP A 235 18.29 -6.38 6.53
CA TRP A 235 18.74 -7.41 7.49
C TRP A 235 17.79 -8.64 7.51
N LEU A 236 16.50 -8.41 7.59
CA LEU A 236 15.54 -9.51 7.67
C LEU A 236 15.53 -10.37 6.41
N PRO A 237 15.47 -9.82 5.19
CA PRO A 237 15.65 -10.60 3.97
C PRO A 237 16.98 -11.34 3.91
N SER A 238 18.08 -10.72 4.35
CA SER A 238 19.39 -11.38 4.35
C SER A 238 19.47 -12.56 5.30
N VAL A 239 18.75 -12.54 6.44
CA VAL A 239 18.69 -13.65 7.39
C VAL A 239 17.76 -14.77 6.90
N LEU A 240 16.62 -14.42 6.33
CA LEU A 240 15.61 -15.40 5.90
C LEU A 240 15.97 -16.07 4.57
N TYR A 241 16.61 -15.36 3.66
CA TYR A 241 16.90 -15.84 2.30
C TYR A 241 18.39 -15.97 2.01
N ALA A 242 19.26 -15.85 3.03
CA ALA A 242 20.69 -16.16 2.91
C ALA A 242 20.82 -17.70 2.67
N ARG A 243 20.82 -18.11 1.41
CA ARG A 243 21.23 -19.43 0.92
C ARG A 243 22.40 -19.29 0.00
#